data_6b97540ec1eb327e960884d9f3fd9ede
#
_entry.id   6b97540ec1eb327e960884d9f3fd9ede
#
_cell.length_a   1.000
_cell.length_b   1.000
_cell.length_c   1.000
_cell.angle_alpha   90.00
_cell.angle_beta   90.00
_cell.angle_gamma   90.00
#
_symmetry.space_group_name_H-M   'P 1'
#
loop_
_entity.id
_entity.type
_entity.pdbx_description
1 polymer ?
#
loop_
_entity_poly.entity_id
_entity_poly.type
_entity_poly.pdbx_seq_one_letter_code
_entity_poly.pdbx_strand_id
1 'polypeptide(L)'
;EDFSPHGANSQSQTQSSNHRGKSAELRLSITDAFEDCHSIKTELYGVFSQSGLPYRETPPLEGEGLGPYFITTRHGKRCSSATAFLHPAIKRSRLKVLTHATVEKIIINNRRAETVVCRYQGREHRFLARREILVCTGAINSPKLLQLSGIGPGELLHQFNIPVLIDQPNVGQHLQDHLGISYYYRANRPTLNDVLGNWPGRIRSGLQYLLRRTGPLSLSVNQFGGLARSNPTSNRIDTQLYFNPV
;
A
#
# COMPACT_ATOMS: atom_id res chain seq x y z
N GLU A 1 -15.25 -26.92 -7.26
CA GLU A 1 -16.42 -26.01 -7.21
C GLU A 1 -15.95 -24.62 -7.55
N ASP A 2 -16.51 -24.13 -8.67
CA ASP A 2 -16.09 -22.93 -9.36
C ASP A 2 -16.34 -21.64 -8.57
N PHE A 3 -15.28 -20.86 -8.36
CA PHE A 3 -15.40 -19.47 -7.96
C PHE A 3 -15.39 -18.59 -9.23
N SER A 4 -16.56 -18.17 -9.68
CA SER A 4 -16.68 -17.11 -10.69
C SER A 4 -16.52 -15.74 -10.05
N PRO A 5 -15.61 -14.89 -10.52
CA PRO A 5 -15.56 -13.51 -10.06
C PRO A 5 -16.65 -12.69 -10.74
N HIS A 6 -17.63 -12.23 -9.99
CA HIS A 6 -18.57 -11.23 -10.45
C HIS A 6 -17.85 -9.93 -10.80
N GLY A 7 -18.05 -9.49 -12.03
CA GLY A 7 -17.45 -8.29 -12.58
C GLY A 7 -17.87 -7.02 -11.82
N ALA A 8 -16.87 -6.30 -11.35
CA ALA A 8 -17.02 -4.92 -10.92
C ALA A 8 -16.79 -4.00 -12.13
N ASN A 9 -17.87 -3.50 -12.72
CA ASN A 9 -17.84 -2.38 -13.64
C ASN A 9 -17.36 -1.13 -12.89
N SER A 10 -16.10 -0.77 -13.02
CA SER A 10 -15.58 0.52 -12.59
C SER A 10 -15.49 1.45 -13.79
N GLN A 11 -16.57 2.14 -14.11
CA GLN A 11 -16.51 3.32 -14.97
C GLN A 11 -15.79 4.44 -14.20
N SER A 12 -14.58 4.77 -14.63
CA SER A 12 -13.85 5.94 -14.20
C SER A 12 -14.51 7.19 -14.81
N GLN A 13 -15.44 7.79 -14.08
CA GLN A 13 -15.93 9.13 -14.40
C GLN A 13 -15.02 10.17 -13.75
N THR A 14 -14.14 10.74 -14.57
CA THR A 14 -13.57 12.07 -14.34
C THR A 14 -14.70 13.09 -14.53
N GLN A 15 -15.44 13.37 -13.48
CA GLN A 15 -16.33 14.52 -13.43
C GLN A 15 -15.94 15.43 -12.28
N SER A 16 -15.32 16.56 -12.63
CA SER A 16 -15.29 17.73 -11.77
C SER A 16 -16.72 18.28 -11.71
N SER A 17 -17.47 17.94 -10.68
CA SER A 17 -18.73 18.61 -10.36
C SER A 17 -18.70 19.12 -8.93
N ASN A 18 -18.73 20.44 -8.82
CA ASN A 18 -19.09 21.19 -7.62
C ASN A 18 -20.45 20.72 -7.11
N HIS A 19 -20.46 19.87 -6.10
CA HIS A 19 -21.63 19.68 -5.25
C HIS A 19 -21.24 19.82 -3.79
N ARG A 20 -21.59 20.99 -3.24
CA ARG A 20 -21.68 21.25 -1.81
C ARG A 20 -22.78 20.34 -1.21
N GLY A 21 -22.39 19.19 -0.72
CA GLY A 21 -23.23 18.29 0.07
C GLY A 21 -22.40 17.73 1.23
N LYS A 22 -22.87 17.91 2.46
CA LYS A 22 -22.22 17.60 3.73
C LYS A 22 -22.10 16.09 3.98
N SER A 23 -21.19 15.42 3.30
CA SER A 23 -20.48 14.23 3.80
C SER A 23 -19.09 14.27 3.20
N ALA A 24 -18.08 14.55 4.03
CA ALA A 24 -16.70 14.41 3.59
C ALA A 24 -16.52 12.95 3.16
N GLU A 25 -16.54 12.71 1.85
CA GLU A 25 -16.34 11.37 1.30
C GLU A 25 -14.99 10.86 1.78
N LEU A 26 -15.02 9.76 2.50
CA LEU A 26 -13.85 9.04 2.94
C LEU A 26 -13.23 8.37 1.71
N ARG A 27 -12.36 9.07 0.99
CA ARG A 27 -11.71 8.57 -0.23
C ARG A 27 -10.20 8.72 -0.14
N LEU A 28 -9.52 7.70 -0.61
CA LEU A 28 -8.08 7.79 -0.89
C LEU A 28 -7.89 8.76 -2.05
N SER A 29 -7.06 9.78 -1.85
CA SER A 29 -6.74 10.74 -2.91
C SER A 29 -5.62 10.19 -3.78
N ILE A 30 -5.82 10.23 -5.08
CA ILE A 30 -4.84 9.86 -6.10
C ILE A 30 -4.54 11.10 -6.92
N THR A 31 -3.27 11.37 -7.14
CA THR A 31 -2.77 12.50 -7.92
C THR A 31 -2.05 11.98 -9.16
N ASP A 32 -2.40 12.55 -10.29
CA ASP A 32 -1.57 12.46 -11.48
C ASP A 32 -0.38 13.40 -11.28
N ALA A 33 0.80 12.84 -11.30
CA ALA A 33 2.05 13.60 -11.11
C ALA A 33 2.85 13.76 -12.40
N PHE A 34 2.27 13.47 -13.56
CA PHE A 34 2.95 13.42 -14.84
C PHE A 34 3.72 14.69 -15.16
N GLU A 35 3.10 15.85 -15.03
CA GLU A 35 3.74 17.15 -15.33
C GLU A 35 4.90 17.46 -14.37
N ASP A 36 4.76 17.07 -13.12
CA ASP A 36 5.75 17.31 -12.05
C ASP A 36 6.88 16.27 -12.02
N CYS A 37 6.79 15.20 -12.80
CA CYS A 37 7.81 14.15 -12.85
C CYS A 37 9.16 14.69 -13.36
N HIS A 38 10.24 14.02 -12.99
CA HIS A 38 11.60 14.38 -13.39
C HIS A 38 11.75 14.47 -14.91
N SER A 39 12.51 15.48 -15.39
CA SER A 39 12.68 15.76 -16.83
C SER A 39 13.26 14.60 -17.64
N ILE A 40 13.95 13.66 -17.01
CA ILE A 40 14.46 12.44 -17.66
C ILE A 40 13.34 11.58 -18.30
N LYS A 41 12.07 11.89 -17.98
CA LYS A 41 10.91 11.25 -18.62
C LYS A 41 10.98 11.29 -20.14
N THR A 42 11.44 12.40 -20.72
CA THR A 42 11.51 12.59 -22.17
C THR A 42 12.47 11.60 -22.84
N GLU A 43 13.64 11.40 -22.24
CA GLU A 43 14.62 10.42 -22.73
C GLU A 43 14.11 8.98 -22.60
N LEU A 44 13.41 8.69 -21.50
CA LEU A 44 12.80 7.38 -21.26
C LEU A 44 11.72 7.07 -22.30
N TYR A 45 10.98 8.03 -22.78
CA TYR A 45 9.99 7.82 -23.84
C TYR A 45 10.63 7.34 -25.14
N GLY A 46 11.77 7.91 -25.50
CA GLY A 46 12.54 7.45 -26.67
C GLY A 46 13.00 6.01 -26.53
N VAL A 47 13.46 5.62 -25.36
CA VAL A 47 13.87 4.25 -25.06
C VAL A 47 12.68 3.30 -25.03
N PHE A 48 11.59 3.69 -24.40
CA PHE A 48 10.41 2.84 -24.27
C PHE A 48 9.73 2.57 -25.61
N SER A 49 9.71 3.57 -26.51
CA SER A 49 9.17 3.37 -27.85
C SER A 49 9.94 2.32 -28.65
N GLN A 50 11.23 2.14 -28.35
CA GLN A 50 12.07 1.11 -28.97
C GLN A 50 11.93 -0.27 -28.34
N SER A 51 11.38 -0.36 -27.13
CA SER A 51 11.21 -1.64 -26.42
C SER A 51 10.05 -2.51 -26.95
N GLY A 52 9.21 -1.94 -27.82
CA GLY A 52 7.99 -2.60 -28.29
C GLY A 52 6.81 -2.54 -27.29
N LEU A 53 7.02 -2.01 -26.09
CA LEU A 53 5.94 -1.79 -25.13
C LEU A 53 5.28 -0.45 -25.42
N PRO A 54 3.94 -0.38 -25.45
CA PRO A 54 3.23 0.87 -25.69
C PRO A 54 3.49 1.87 -24.59
N TYR A 55 3.81 3.11 -24.95
CA TYR A 55 3.83 4.22 -24.01
C TYR A 55 2.41 4.73 -23.76
N ARG A 56 2.12 5.06 -22.52
CA ARG A 56 0.84 5.63 -22.09
C ARG A 56 1.06 6.81 -21.15
N GLU A 57 0.36 7.90 -21.39
CA GLU A 57 0.40 9.07 -20.50
C GLU A 57 -0.28 8.81 -19.16
N THR A 58 -1.16 7.85 -19.12
CA THR A 58 -1.80 7.35 -17.90
C THR A 58 -1.31 5.93 -17.62
N PRO A 59 -1.14 5.53 -16.34
CA PRO A 59 -0.78 4.17 -16.01
C PRO A 59 -1.74 3.20 -16.66
N PRO A 60 -1.26 2.10 -17.25
CA PRO A 60 -2.12 1.09 -17.80
C PRO A 60 -2.94 0.49 -16.65
N LEU A 61 -4.24 0.76 -16.63
CA LEU A 61 -5.16 0.06 -15.75
C LEU A 61 -5.40 -1.38 -16.25
N GLU A 62 -5.29 -1.55 -17.57
CA GLU A 62 -5.42 -2.84 -18.25
C GLU A 62 -4.38 -2.92 -19.37
N GLY A 63 -3.74 -4.09 -19.49
CA GLY A 63 -2.78 -4.38 -20.55
C GLY A 63 -1.35 -3.92 -20.22
N GLU A 64 -0.44 -4.23 -21.15
CA GLU A 64 0.97 -3.87 -21.06
C GLU A 64 1.17 -2.39 -21.40
N GLY A 65 2.21 -1.82 -20.85
CA GLY A 65 2.61 -0.46 -21.19
C GLY A 65 3.49 0.17 -20.13
N LEU A 66 4.15 1.24 -20.55
CA LEU A 66 5.07 2.04 -19.76
C LEU A 66 4.55 3.47 -19.66
N GLY A 67 4.75 4.11 -18.53
CA GLY A 67 4.29 5.48 -18.31
C GLY A 67 4.52 5.98 -16.88
N PRO A 68 3.97 7.14 -16.56
CA PRO A 68 4.02 7.68 -15.20
C PRO A 68 3.13 6.89 -14.25
N TYR A 69 3.49 6.87 -12.98
CA TYR A 69 2.64 6.31 -11.93
C TYR A 69 1.74 7.36 -11.28
N PHE A 70 0.52 6.98 -11.00
CA PHE A 70 -0.31 7.72 -10.05
C PHE A 70 0.22 7.55 -8.64
N ILE A 71 0.16 8.61 -7.85
CA ILE A 71 0.63 8.60 -6.46
C ILE A 71 -0.51 8.90 -5.50
N THR A 72 -0.51 8.24 -4.34
CA THR A 72 -1.50 8.48 -3.29
C THR A 72 -1.14 9.71 -2.47
N THR A 73 -1.44 10.88 -3.04
CA THR A 73 -1.20 12.18 -2.40
C THR A 73 -2.45 13.05 -2.43
N ARG A 74 -2.46 14.03 -1.53
CA ARG A 74 -3.45 15.12 -1.47
C ARG A 74 -2.73 16.41 -1.12
N HIS A 75 -2.81 17.41 -2.00
CA HIS A 75 -2.14 18.69 -1.82
C HIS A 75 -0.64 18.54 -1.49
N GLY A 76 0.07 17.73 -2.27
CA GLY A 76 1.50 17.46 -2.11
C GLY A 76 1.90 16.71 -0.84
N LYS A 77 0.97 16.13 -0.11
CA LYS A 77 1.22 15.29 1.08
C LYS A 77 0.72 13.88 0.85
N ARG A 78 1.43 12.91 1.41
CA ARG A 78 0.97 11.51 1.37
C ARG A 78 -0.43 11.36 1.96
N CYS A 79 -1.33 10.80 1.18
CA CYS A 79 -2.69 10.46 1.60
C CYS A 79 -2.73 8.98 2.01
N SER A 80 -2.27 8.69 3.24
CA SER A 80 -2.34 7.34 3.80
C SER A 80 -3.79 6.97 4.15
N SER A 81 -4.06 5.68 4.36
CA SER A 81 -5.35 5.21 4.89
C SER A 81 -5.71 5.87 6.22
N ALA A 82 -4.72 6.16 7.08
CA ALA A 82 -4.95 6.92 8.29
C ALA A 82 -5.45 8.33 7.99
N THR A 83 -4.82 9.03 7.03
CA THR A 83 -5.23 10.38 6.64
C THR A 83 -6.59 10.39 5.95
N ALA A 84 -6.84 9.41 5.08
CA ALA A 84 -8.07 9.34 4.29
C ALA A 84 -9.29 8.90 5.12
N PHE A 85 -9.10 7.93 6.03
CA PHE A 85 -10.21 7.26 6.70
C PHE A 85 -10.21 7.43 8.21
N LEU A 86 -9.04 7.22 8.89
CA LEU A 86 -9.00 7.20 10.34
C LEU A 86 -9.14 8.59 10.94
N HIS A 87 -8.39 9.60 10.49
CA HIS A 87 -8.46 10.95 11.05
C HIS A 87 -9.86 11.58 10.94
N PRO A 88 -10.59 11.45 9.83
CA PRO A 88 -11.99 11.89 9.79
C PRO A 88 -12.91 11.08 10.70
N ALA A 89 -12.66 9.77 10.84
CA ALA A 89 -13.50 8.88 11.63
C ALA A 89 -13.30 9.04 13.14
N ILE A 90 -12.11 9.41 13.60
CA ILE A 90 -11.77 9.62 15.02
C ILE A 90 -12.66 10.70 15.68
N LYS A 91 -13.15 11.64 14.87
CA LYS A 91 -14.08 12.68 15.34
C LYS A 91 -15.47 12.14 15.70
N ARG A 92 -15.76 10.89 15.35
CA ARG A 92 -17.02 10.22 15.65
C ARG A 92 -16.94 9.60 17.04
N SER A 93 -17.96 9.80 17.86
CA SER A 93 -18.03 9.31 19.25
C SER A 93 -17.98 7.77 19.37
N ARG A 94 -18.21 7.05 18.28
CA ARG A 94 -18.29 5.57 18.27
C ARG A 94 -16.94 4.88 17.95
N LEU A 95 -15.88 5.64 17.64
CA LEU A 95 -14.56 5.09 17.35
C LEU A 95 -13.60 5.42 18.49
N LYS A 96 -13.02 4.38 19.09
CA LYS A 96 -11.92 4.49 20.04
C LYS A 96 -10.65 3.89 19.44
N VAL A 97 -9.59 4.65 19.40
CA VAL A 97 -8.28 4.20 18.92
C VAL A 97 -7.33 4.12 20.11
N LEU A 98 -6.72 2.96 20.28
CA LEU A 98 -5.69 2.74 21.28
C LEU A 98 -4.35 2.53 20.54
N THR A 99 -3.44 3.47 20.70
CA THR A 99 -2.06 3.35 20.23
C THR A 99 -1.18 2.75 21.33
N HIS A 100 -0.03 2.18 20.95
CA HIS A 100 0.88 1.50 21.91
C HIS A 100 0.21 0.36 22.67
N ALA A 101 -0.81 -0.27 22.07
CA ALA A 101 -1.48 -1.44 22.58
C ALA A 101 -1.06 -2.67 21.76
N THR A 102 -0.39 -3.62 22.39
CA THR A 102 0.04 -4.86 21.73
C THR A 102 -0.98 -5.95 22.00
N VAL A 103 -1.62 -6.44 20.95
CA VAL A 103 -2.54 -7.59 21.06
C VAL A 103 -1.72 -8.86 21.25
N GLU A 104 -2.02 -9.61 22.30
CA GLU A 104 -1.31 -10.84 22.68
C GLU A 104 -2.03 -12.09 22.20
N LYS A 105 -3.35 -12.13 22.35
CA LYS A 105 -4.19 -13.25 21.88
C LYS A 105 -5.65 -12.88 21.75
N ILE A 106 -6.40 -13.75 21.08
CA ILE A 106 -7.87 -13.73 21.01
C ILE A 106 -8.37 -14.92 21.84
N ILE A 107 -9.31 -14.68 22.73
CA ILE A 107 -10.00 -15.74 23.48
C ILE A 107 -11.17 -16.22 22.61
N ILE A 108 -11.18 -17.54 22.40
CA ILE A 108 -12.17 -18.23 21.58
C ILE A 108 -12.90 -19.23 22.47
N ASN A 109 -14.19 -19.08 22.61
CA ASN A 109 -15.07 -19.98 23.36
C ASN A 109 -16.15 -20.51 22.43
N ASN A 110 -16.43 -21.80 22.51
CA ASN A 110 -17.46 -22.45 21.69
C ASN A 110 -17.36 -22.10 20.20
N ARG A 111 -16.14 -22.08 19.64
CA ARG A 111 -15.83 -21.70 18.24
C ARG A 111 -16.14 -20.24 17.89
N ARG A 112 -16.34 -19.38 18.88
CA ARG A 112 -16.57 -17.96 18.70
C ARG A 112 -15.43 -17.14 19.29
N ALA A 113 -14.88 -16.21 18.49
CA ALA A 113 -13.92 -15.23 18.97
C ALA A 113 -14.65 -14.16 19.76
N GLU A 114 -14.38 -14.05 21.05
CA GLU A 114 -15.16 -13.21 21.98
C GLU A 114 -14.36 -12.05 22.54
N THR A 115 -13.07 -12.26 22.82
CA THR A 115 -12.31 -11.27 23.59
C THR A 115 -10.93 -11.09 22.98
N VAL A 116 -10.51 -9.82 22.83
CA VAL A 116 -9.14 -9.47 22.51
C VAL A 116 -8.38 -9.18 23.81
N VAL A 117 -7.27 -9.86 24.02
CA VAL A 117 -6.34 -9.60 25.13
C VAL A 117 -5.18 -8.77 24.60
N CYS A 118 -4.92 -7.65 25.20
CA CYS A 118 -3.80 -6.80 24.82
C CYS A 118 -3.07 -6.23 26.05
N ARG A 119 -1.80 -5.89 25.83
CA ARG A 119 -0.96 -5.14 26.78
C ARG A 119 -0.99 -3.68 26.40
N TYR A 120 -1.49 -2.87 27.30
CA TYR A 120 -1.56 -1.42 27.16
C TYR A 120 -1.12 -0.74 28.45
N GLN A 121 -0.20 0.22 28.36
CA GLN A 121 0.38 0.89 29.52
C GLN A 121 0.96 -0.08 30.59
N GLY A 122 1.61 -1.16 30.15
CA GLY A 122 2.22 -2.17 31.01
C GLY A 122 1.24 -3.16 31.65
N ARG A 123 -0.07 -3.02 31.44
CA ARG A 123 -1.12 -3.86 32.04
C ARG A 123 -1.86 -4.65 31.00
N GLU A 124 -2.38 -5.82 31.41
CA GLU A 124 -3.31 -6.59 30.57
C GLU A 124 -4.68 -5.92 30.56
N HIS A 125 -5.23 -5.82 29.37
CA HIS A 125 -6.60 -5.35 29.12
C HIS A 125 -7.35 -6.37 28.28
N ARG A 126 -8.65 -6.52 28.54
CA ARG A 126 -9.55 -7.42 27.82
C ARG A 126 -10.70 -6.64 27.23
N PHE A 127 -10.90 -6.80 25.92
CA PHE A 127 -11.98 -6.14 25.17
C PHE A 127 -12.92 -7.19 24.62
N LEU A 128 -14.15 -7.17 25.10
CA LEU A 128 -15.22 -8.06 24.63
C LEU A 128 -15.78 -7.58 23.31
N ALA A 129 -15.83 -8.45 22.32
CA ALA A 129 -16.43 -8.19 21.02
C ALA A 129 -17.92 -8.53 21.04
N ARG A 130 -18.76 -7.57 20.67
CA ARG A 130 -20.23 -7.79 20.59
C ARG A 130 -20.64 -8.49 19.29
N ARG A 131 -19.90 -8.27 18.19
CA ARG A 131 -20.21 -8.82 16.87
C ARG A 131 -19.06 -9.65 16.34
N GLU A 132 -17.95 -9.04 16.04
CA GLU A 132 -16.81 -9.67 15.37
C GLU A 132 -15.48 -9.03 15.77
N ILE A 133 -14.38 -9.75 15.52
CA ILE A 133 -13.01 -9.26 15.66
C ILE A 133 -12.37 -9.26 14.26
N LEU A 134 -11.94 -8.09 13.80
CA LEU A 134 -11.25 -7.93 12.53
C LEU A 134 -9.75 -7.96 12.75
N VAL A 135 -9.07 -8.96 12.19
CA VAL A 135 -7.61 -9.11 12.28
C VAL A 135 -6.97 -8.47 11.05
N CYS A 136 -6.34 -7.31 11.25
CA CYS A 136 -5.70 -6.52 10.19
C CYS A 136 -4.22 -6.23 10.54
N THR A 137 -3.50 -7.22 11.07
CA THR A 137 -2.15 -7.05 11.61
C THR A 137 -1.03 -7.36 10.60
N GLY A 138 -1.39 -7.56 9.34
CA GLY A 138 -0.46 -7.82 8.24
C GLY A 138 -0.11 -9.30 8.08
N ALA A 139 0.64 -9.60 7.02
CA ALA A 139 0.92 -10.98 6.58
C ALA A 139 1.70 -11.82 7.60
N ILE A 140 2.51 -11.20 8.45
CA ILE A 140 3.29 -11.89 9.48
C ILE A 140 2.54 -11.95 10.81
N ASN A 141 1.97 -10.83 11.26
CA ASN A 141 1.37 -10.80 12.60
C ASN A 141 -0.05 -11.39 12.65
N SER A 142 -0.80 -11.43 11.54
CA SER A 142 -2.13 -12.05 11.53
C SER A 142 -2.06 -13.56 11.81
N PRO A 143 -1.25 -14.35 11.08
CA PRO A 143 -1.10 -15.76 11.41
C PRO A 143 -0.45 -15.99 12.78
N LYS A 144 0.53 -15.17 13.17
CA LYS A 144 1.11 -15.24 14.53
C LYS A 144 0.04 -15.06 15.61
N LEU A 145 -0.85 -14.08 15.46
CA LEU A 145 -1.93 -13.85 16.42
C LEU A 145 -2.90 -15.03 16.48
N LEU A 146 -3.23 -15.64 15.33
CA LEU A 146 -4.05 -16.84 15.28
C LEU A 146 -3.37 -18.01 16.02
N GLN A 147 -2.08 -18.25 15.78
CA GLN A 147 -1.31 -19.30 16.46
C GLN A 147 -1.27 -19.07 17.97
N LEU A 148 -0.98 -17.85 18.43
CA LEU A 148 -1.02 -17.49 19.85
C LEU A 148 -2.41 -17.66 20.48
N SER A 149 -3.45 -17.71 19.65
CA SER A 149 -4.85 -17.92 20.05
C SER A 149 -5.30 -19.38 19.93
N GLY A 150 -4.40 -20.31 19.60
CA GLY A 150 -4.69 -21.74 19.49
C GLY A 150 -5.21 -22.19 18.12
N ILE A 151 -5.07 -21.36 17.08
CA ILE A 151 -5.43 -21.70 15.70
C ILE A 151 -4.17 -21.78 14.85
N GLY A 152 -3.76 -22.97 14.44
CA GLY A 152 -2.54 -23.16 13.66
C GLY A 152 -2.12 -24.63 13.59
N PRO A 153 -0.91 -24.91 13.06
CA PRO A 153 -0.37 -26.26 13.00
C PRO A 153 -0.24 -26.85 14.41
N GLY A 154 -0.96 -27.95 14.68
CA GLY A 154 -1.05 -28.55 16.01
C GLY A 154 0.30 -28.89 16.61
N GLU A 155 1.20 -29.50 15.83
CA GLU A 155 2.55 -29.84 16.29
C GLU A 155 3.35 -28.61 16.73
N LEU A 156 3.29 -27.53 15.94
CA LEU A 156 3.96 -26.26 16.27
C LEU A 156 3.39 -25.67 17.56
N LEU A 157 2.07 -25.66 17.71
CA LEU A 157 1.42 -25.11 18.90
C LEU A 157 1.80 -25.90 20.16
N HIS A 158 1.86 -27.22 20.06
CA HIS A 158 2.32 -28.09 21.16
C HIS A 158 3.76 -27.81 21.59
N GLN A 159 4.68 -27.57 20.65
CA GLN A 159 6.07 -27.21 20.95
C GLN A 159 6.18 -25.94 21.81
N PHE A 160 5.23 -25.03 21.68
CA PHE A 160 5.16 -23.79 22.46
C PHE A 160 4.20 -23.85 23.65
N ASN A 161 3.69 -25.03 24.02
CA ASN A 161 2.70 -25.23 25.08
C ASN A 161 1.42 -24.38 24.87
N ILE A 162 1.02 -24.15 23.62
CA ILE A 162 -0.22 -23.49 23.28
C ILE A 162 -1.31 -24.55 23.07
N PRO A 163 -2.45 -24.45 23.80
CA PRO A 163 -3.57 -25.36 23.58
C PRO A 163 -4.11 -25.26 22.16
N VAL A 164 -4.24 -26.38 21.46
CA VAL A 164 -4.77 -26.44 20.10
C VAL A 164 -6.29 -26.36 20.17
N LEU A 165 -6.86 -25.25 19.71
CA LEU A 165 -8.31 -25.09 19.57
C LEU A 165 -8.79 -25.53 18.19
N ILE A 166 -8.02 -25.22 17.17
CA ILE A 166 -8.27 -25.61 15.78
C ILE A 166 -6.93 -25.96 15.14
N ASP A 167 -6.76 -27.20 14.76
CA ASP A 167 -5.60 -27.63 13.98
C ASP A 167 -5.78 -27.17 12.53
N GLN A 168 -5.00 -26.18 12.14
CA GLN A 168 -5.02 -25.59 10.80
C GLN A 168 -3.58 -25.44 10.28
N PRO A 169 -3.07 -26.44 9.55
CA PRO A 169 -1.66 -26.49 9.14
C PRO A 169 -1.24 -25.34 8.22
N ASN A 170 -2.17 -24.70 7.50
CA ASN A 170 -1.86 -23.63 6.58
C ASN A 170 -1.65 -22.26 7.25
N VAL A 171 -2.00 -22.10 8.52
CA VAL A 171 -1.81 -20.83 9.24
C VAL A 171 -0.32 -20.57 9.47
N GLY A 172 0.18 -19.49 8.88
CA GLY A 172 1.60 -19.12 8.92
C GLY A 172 2.47 -19.79 7.86
N GLN A 173 1.84 -20.51 6.91
CA GLN A 173 2.51 -21.09 5.76
C GLN A 173 2.26 -20.28 4.50
N HIS A 174 2.97 -20.62 3.44
CA HIS A 174 2.76 -20.07 2.08
C HIS A 174 2.89 -18.54 1.99
N LEU A 175 3.77 -17.95 2.80
CA LEU A 175 4.07 -16.52 2.67
C LEU A 175 4.61 -16.24 1.27
N GLN A 176 3.98 -15.29 0.59
CA GLN A 176 4.39 -14.82 -0.74
C GLN A 176 4.72 -13.34 -0.67
N ASP A 177 5.77 -12.94 -1.38
CA ASP A 177 6.15 -11.56 -1.57
C ASP A 177 6.62 -11.33 -3.01
N HIS A 178 6.73 -10.09 -3.43
CA HIS A 178 7.23 -9.75 -4.74
C HIS A 178 8.71 -10.09 -4.87
N LEU A 179 9.07 -10.88 -5.89
CA LEU A 179 10.46 -11.00 -6.30
C LEU A 179 10.86 -9.72 -7.01
N GLY A 180 11.84 -9.01 -6.46
CA GLY A 180 12.35 -7.77 -7.04
C GLY A 180 13.83 -7.86 -7.35
N ILE A 181 14.21 -7.35 -8.53
CA ILE A 181 15.60 -7.19 -8.93
C ILE A 181 15.82 -5.70 -9.20
N SER A 182 16.89 -5.15 -8.62
CA SER A 182 17.25 -3.74 -8.83
C SER A 182 18.50 -3.65 -9.70
N TYR A 183 18.41 -2.86 -10.75
CA TYR A 183 19.54 -2.52 -11.61
C TYR A 183 19.91 -1.07 -11.38
N TYR A 184 21.21 -0.79 -11.27
CA TYR A 184 21.73 0.55 -11.05
C TYR A 184 22.55 0.98 -12.25
N TYR A 185 22.23 2.15 -12.79
CA TYR A 185 22.91 2.73 -13.93
C TYR A 185 23.43 4.13 -13.59
N ARG A 186 24.60 4.46 -14.10
CA ARG A 186 25.07 5.85 -14.02
C ARG A 186 24.41 6.65 -15.15
N ALA A 187 23.66 7.67 -14.76
CA ALA A 187 23.05 8.57 -15.72
C ALA A 187 24.07 9.57 -16.27
N ASN A 188 23.94 9.91 -17.54
CA ASN A 188 24.67 11.01 -18.18
C ASN A 188 23.88 12.32 -18.20
N ARG A 189 22.77 12.36 -17.48
CA ARG A 189 21.87 13.51 -17.28
C ARG A 189 21.69 13.75 -15.79
N PRO A 190 21.39 14.99 -15.38
CA PRO A 190 21.08 15.27 -13.98
C PRO A 190 19.93 14.40 -13.47
N THR A 191 20.06 13.91 -12.25
CA THR A 191 19.08 13.11 -11.53
C THR A 191 18.60 13.83 -10.28
N LEU A 192 17.71 13.22 -9.52
CA LEU A 192 17.32 13.73 -8.20
C LEU A 192 18.50 13.80 -7.22
N ASN A 193 19.51 12.92 -7.38
CA ASN A 193 20.72 12.99 -6.56
C ASN A 193 21.53 14.27 -6.81
N ASP A 194 21.55 14.77 -8.04
CA ASP A 194 22.23 16.03 -8.36
C ASP A 194 21.50 17.23 -7.74
N VAL A 195 20.18 17.16 -7.66
CA VAL A 195 19.35 18.23 -7.06
C VAL A 195 19.40 18.15 -5.53
N LEU A 196 19.18 16.97 -4.95
CA LEU A 196 19.07 16.77 -3.51
C LEU A 196 20.42 16.44 -2.84
N GLY A 197 21.45 16.15 -3.60
CA GLY A 197 22.79 15.82 -3.11
C GLY A 197 23.55 17.04 -2.58
N ASN A 198 23.22 18.25 -3.02
CA ASN A 198 23.89 19.49 -2.64
C ASN A 198 23.02 20.40 -1.74
N TRP A 199 23.65 21.25 -0.93
CA TRP A 199 22.96 22.13 0.01
C TRP A 199 22.00 23.13 -0.64
N PRO A 200 22.38 23.86 -1.71
CA PRO A 200 21.46 24.79 -2.36
C PRO A 200 20.21 24.11 -2.93
N GLY A 201 20.37 22.95 -3.54
CA GLY A 201 19.26 22.16 -4.07
C GLY A 201 18.29 21.67 -2.99
N ARG A 202 18.83 21.25 -1.84
CA ARG A 202 18.01 20.86 -0.67
C ARG A 202 17.21 22.03 -0.12
N ILE A 203 17.84 23.19 0.05
CA ILE A 203 17.17 24.41 0.53
C ILE A 203 16.09 24.83 -0.44
N ARG A 204 16.41 24.91 -1.74
CA ARG A 204 15.43 25.26 -2.78
C ARG A 204 14.24 24.31 -2.79
N SER A 205 14.50 23.00 -2.80
CA SER A 205 13.44 21.97 -2.80
C SER A 205 12.62 22.02 -1.51
N GLY A 206 13.25 22.25 -0.36
CA GLY A 206 12.59 22.45 0.92
C GLY A 206 11.67 23.66 0.94
N LEU A 207 12.15 24.83 0.49
CA LEU A 207 11.35 26.04 0.39
C LEU A 207 10.19 25.88 -0.60
N GLN A 208 10.45 25.29 -1.76
CA GLN A 208 9.40 25.01 -2.76
C GLN A 208 8.31 24.13 -2.15
N TYR A 209 8.68 23.08 -1.44
CA TYR A 209 7.72 22.20 -0.80
C TYR A 209 6.97 22.89 0.36
N LEU A 210 7.65 23.66 1.19
CA LEU A 210 7.00 24.36 2.30
C LEU A 210 5.98 25.41 1.81
N LEU A 211 6.34 26.17 0.78
CA LEU A 211 5.53 27.27 0.29
C LEU A 211 4.42 26.81 -0.67
N ARG A 212 4.74 25.89 -1.58
CA ARG A 212 3.85 25.51 -2.70
C ARG A 212 3.36 24.07 -2.67
N ARG A 213 3.96 23.19 -1.85
CA ARG A 213 3.68 21.75 -1.82
C ARG A 213 3.91 21.06 -3.17
N THR A 214 4.89 21.54 -3.94
CA THR A 214 5.29 21.01 -5.25
C THR A 214 6.79 20.69 -5.25
N GLY A 215 7.27 20.16 -6.39
CA GLY A 215 8.67 19.81 -6.60
C GLY A 215 9.05 18.42 -6.09
N PRO A 216 10.35 18.08 -6.07
CA PRO A 216 10.84 16.73 -5.83
C PRO A 216 10.34 16.09 -4.52
N LEU A 217 10.11 16.90 -3.48
CA LEU A 217 9.66 16.42 -2.17
C LEU A 217 8.14 16.13 -2.08
N SER A 218 7.37 16.51 -3.12
CA SER A 218 5.94 16.20 -3.21
C SER A 218 5.65 14.90 -3.98
N LEU A 219 6.67 14.32 -4.60
CA LEU A 219 6.57 13.16 -5.47
C LEU A 219 7.05 11.87 -4.79
N SER A 220 6.67 10.74 -5.35
CA SER A 220 7.30 9.46 -5.06
C SER A 220 8.65 9.35 -5.76
N VAL A 221 9.55 8.53 -5.24
CA VAL A 221 10.79 8.18 -5.93
C VAL A 221 10.46 7.37 -7.19
N ASN A 222 9.49 6.45 -7.10
CA ASN A 222 8.99 5.68 -8.24
C ASN A 222 8.05 6.57 -9.07
N GLN A 223 8.59 7.25 -10.07
CA GLN A 223 7.83 8.20 -10.90
C GLN A 223 7.32 7.56 -12.20
N PHE A 224 8.06 6.61 -12.72
CA PHE A 224 7.77 5.92 -13.97
C PHE A 224 7.90 4.42 -13.82
N GLY A 225 7.34 3.72 -14.75
CA GLY A 225 7.46 2.29 -14.88
C GLY A 225 6.35 1.71 -15.72
N GLY A 226 5.95 0.50 -15.44
CA GLY A 226 4.87 -0.11 -16.18
C GLY A 226 4.63 -1.56 -15.86
N LEU A 227 3.79 -2.13 -16.67
CA LEU A 227 3.37 -3.51 -16.59
C LEU A 227 3.69 -4.23 -17.90
N ALA A 228 4.27 -5.40 -17.79
CA ALA A 228 4.67 -6.22 -18.93
C ALA A 228 4.44 -7.70 -18.65
N ARG A 229 4.45 -8.49 -19.71
CA ARG A 229 4.57 -9.93 -19.62
C ARG A 229 6.04 -10.31 -19.72
N SER A 230 6.51 -11.18 -18.83
CA SER A 230 7.87 -11.73 -18.90
C SER A 230 8.09 -12.59 -20.13
N ASN A 231 6.99 -13.18 -20.64
CA ASN A 231 6.97 -13.99 -21.84
C ASN A 231 5.78 -13.60 -22.72
N PRO A 232 5.95 -13.38 -24.03
CA PRO A 232 4.84 -13.06 -24.96
C PRO A 232 3.69 -14.10 -24.97
N THR A 233 3.98 -15.33 -24.58
CA THR A 233 2.98 -16.40 -24.47
C THR A 233 2.22 -16.42 -23.15
N SER A 234 2.59 -15.58 -22.20
CA SER A 234 1.89 -15.48 -20.90
C SER A 234 0.49 -14.91 -21.09
N ASN A 235 -0.50 -15.58 -20.51
CA ASN A 235 -1.89 -15.14 -20.56
C ASN A 235 -2.19 -13.94 -19.64
N ARG A 236 -1.22 -13.55 -18.80
CA ARG A 236 -1.38 -12.46 -17.84
C ARG A 236 -0.12 -11.62 -17.75
N ILE A 237 -0.29 -10.40 -17.30
CA ILE A 237 0.81 -9.52 -16.90
C ILE A 237 1.37 -10.05 -15.59
N ASP A 238 2.68 -10.23 -15.52
CA ASP A 238 3.40 -10.84 -14.40
C ASP A 238 4.65 -10.05 -13.97
N THR A 239 4.98 -9.00 -14.70
CA THR A 239 6.15 -8.16 -14.44
C THR A 239 5.73 -6.71 -14.23
N GLN A 240 6.24 -6.10 -13.18
CA GLN A 240 6.10 -4.67 -12.93
C GLN A 240 7.48 -4.01 -12.96
N LEU A 241 7.59 -2.94 -13.71
CA LEU A 241 8.80 -2.15 -13.87
C LEU A 241 8.70 -0.86 -13.06
N TYR A 242 9.76 -0.55 -12.32
CA TYR A 242 9.89 0.73 -11.61
C TYR A 242 11.13 1.45 -12.11
N PHE A 243 10.99 2.73 -12.38
CA PHE A 243 12.11 3.60 -12.70
C PHE A 243 12.21 4.73 -11.68
N ASN A 244 13.39 4.85 -11.09
CA ASN A 244 13.71 5.83 -10.05
C ASN A 244 14.84 6.73 -10.54
N PRO A 245 14.62 8.03 -10.76
CA PRO A 245 15.64 8.97 -11.24
C PRO A 245 16.55 9.44 -10.09
N VAL A 246 17.18 8.50 -9.39
CA VAL A 246 18.07 8.73 -8.22
C VAL A 246 19.46 8.23 -8.44
#